data_a007f2ce37cd12b43180fd64ad33742a
#
_entry.id   a007f2ce37cd12b43180fd64ad33742a
#
_cell.length_a   1.000
_cell.length_b   1.000
_cell.length_c   1.000
_cell.angle_alpha   90.00
_cell.angle_beta   90.00
_cell.angle_gamma   90.00
#
_symmetry.space_group_name_H-M   'P 1'
#
loop_
_entity.id
_entity.type
_entity.pdbx_description
1 polymer ?
#
loop_
_entity_poly.entity_id
_entity_poly.type
_entity_poly.pdbx_seq_one_letter_code
_entity_poly.pdbx_strand_id
1 'polypeptide(L)'
;MARIIATLPDRQARQAMNTALRSFRRPDDRPPVTIDMDLMRQAIWDEHSVTFRYTDLKGRVTEREVWPLAMSYGEGNLMLLGHCRTRLDYRMFHVSQIEDLARGTESFRPKRVALVREFAQTRPAPDRR
;
A
#
# COMPACT_ATOMS: atom_id res chain seq x y z
N MET A 1 -1.60 19.75 0.51
CA MET A 1 -1.88 19.50 0.52
C MET A 1 -1.89 19.03 0.27
N ALA A 2 -1.54 19.16 0.53
CA ALA A 2 -1.77 18.83 0.59
C ALA A 2 -1.59 18.35 0.45
N ARG A 3 -1.56 18.38 0.77
CA ARG A 3 -1.59 17.97 0.87
C ARG A 3 -1.53 17.79 1.04
N ILE A 4 -1.51 17.80 1.36
CA ILE A 4 -1.55 17.71 1.68
C ILE A 4 -1.17 17.71 1.67
N ILE A 5 -1.04 17.88 1.98
CA ILE A 5 -0.91 18.09 2.13
C ILE A 5 -0.44 18.47 1.99
N ALA A 6 -0.29 18.88 2.02
CA ALA A 6 -0.04 19.44 2.05
C ALA A 6 0.70 19.71 2.30
N THR A 7 0.91 19.88 2.22
CA THR A 7 1.70 20.33 2.70
C THR A 7 1.94 21.34 3.37
N LEU A 8 1.87 21.66 4.09
CA LEU A 8 1.84 22.67 5.07
C LEU A 8 2.99 22.56 5.99
N PRO A 9 3.70 23.63 6.32
CA PRO A 9 4.92 23.48 7.10
C PRO A 9 4.67 22.90 8.49
N ASP A 10 3.62 23.33 9.17
CA ASP A 10 3.40 22.81 10.51
C ASP A 10 2.96 21.34 10.44
N ARG A 11 2.28 20.96 9.40
CA ARG A 11 1.93 19.57 9.25
C ARG A 11 3.17 18.74 9.02
N GLN A 12 4.09 19.24 8.21
CA GLN A 12 5.31 18.53 7.96
C GLN A 12 6.15 18.40 9.22
N ALA A 13 6.21 19.46 10.00
CA ALA A 13 6.94 19.42 11.25
C ALA A 13 6.33 18.40 12.20
N ARG A 14 5.01 18.35 12.24
CA ARG A 14 4.34 17.41 13.10
C ARG A 14 4.59 15.99 12.67
N GLN A 15 4.59 15.76 11.36
CA GLN A 15 4.90 14.43 10.86
C GLN A 15 6.32 14.02 11.18
N ALA A 16 7.26 14.94 11.06
CA ALA A 16 8.63 14.64 11.38
C ALA A 16 8.77 14.29 12.85
N MET A 17 8.08 15.03 13.69
CA MET A 17 8.14 14.77 15.11
C MET A 17 7.52 13.42 15.45
N ASN A 18 6.40 13.11 14.83
CA ASN A 18 5.78 11.82 15.08
C ASN A 18 6.66 10.68 14.63
N THR A 19 7.34 10.86 13.52
CA THR A 19 8.25 9.85 13.04
C THR A 19 9.41 9.66 14.02
N ALA A 20 9.95 10.74 14.52
CA ALA A 20 11.05 10.65 15.47
C ALA A 20 10.61 9.97 16.74
N LEU A 21 9.44 10.31 17.23
CA LEU A 21 8.94 9.68 18.44
C LEU A 21 8.70 8.20 18.25
N ARG A 22 8.19 7.85 17.09
CA ARG A 22 7.94 6.45 16.81
C ARG A 22 9.23 5.66 16.76
N SER A 23 10.22 6.20 16.08
CA SER A 23 11.52 5.55 16.04
C SER A 23 12.11 5.39 17.41
N PHE A 24 11.95 6.41 18.22
CA PHE A 24 12.48 6.40 19.54
C PHE A 24 11.85 5.33 20.40
N ARG A 25 10.56 5.14 20.24
CA ARG A 25 9.86 4.18 21.04
C ARG A 25 10.12 2.75 20.63
N ARG A 26 10.12 2.49 19.34
CA ARG A 26 10.17 1.13 18.85
C ARG A 26 11.07 1.04 17.64
N PRO A 27 12.33 1.16 17.86
CA PRO A 27 13.23 1.33 16.74
C PRO A 27 13.24 0.18 15.75
N ASP A 28 13.03 -1.02 16.18
CA ASP A 28 13.24 -2.11 15.29
C ASP A 28 12.08 -3.03 15.09
N ASP A 29 10.93 -2.60 15.48
CA ASP A 29 9.82 -3.52 15.44
C ASP A 29 9.29 -3.79 14.07
N ARG A 30 9.53 -2.91 13.13
CA ARG A 30 8.97 -3.10 11.81
C ARG A 30 10.03 -2.96 10.77
N PRO A 31 9.97 -3.81 9.76
CA PRO A 31 10.91 -3.68 8.66
C PRO A 31 10.67 -2.35 7.94
N PRO A 32 11.70 -1.76 7.41
CA PRO A 32 11.53 -0.51 6.68
C PRO A 32 10.78 -0.74 5.38
N VAL A 33 10.13 0.32 4.92
CA VAL A 33 9.53 0.34 3.60
C VAL A 33 10.61 0.78 2.63
N THR A 34 10.85 -0.02 1.63
CA THR A 34 11.96 0.22 0.71
C THR A 34 11.52 0.65 -0.67
N ILE A 35 10.22 0.69 -0.94
CA ILE A 35 9.75 1.03 -2.27
C ILE A 35 9.53 2.52 -2.40
N ASP A 36 9.41 2.95 -3.64
CA ASP A 36 9.10 4.34 -3.95
C ASP A 36 7.60 4.54 -3.73
N MET A 37 7.27 5.18 -2.62
CA MET A 37 5.89 5.39 -2.26
C MET A 37 5.18 6.34 -3.22
N ASP A 38 5.92 7.26 -3.82
CA ASP A 38 5.30 8.16 -4.79
C ASP A 38 4.87 7.39 -6.03
N LEU A 39 5.68 6.44 -6.44
CA LEU A 39 5.31 5.60 -7.57
C LEU A 39 4.02 4.83 -7.26
N MET A 40 3.93 4.29 -6.05
CA MET A 40 2.75 3.54 -5.66
C MET A 40 1.52 4.44 -5.64
N ARG A 41 1.63 5.61 -5.03
CA ARG A 41 0.50 6.52 -4.96
C ARG A 41 0.07 6.98 -6.34
N GLN A 42 1.03 7.24 -7.21
CA GLN A 42 0.73 7.68 -8.56
C GLN A 42 0.03 6.57 -9.34
N ALA A 43 0.46 5.34 -9.17
CA ALA A 43 -0.17 4.22 -9.85
C ALA A 43 -1.61 4.04 -9.39
N ILE A 44 -1.87 4.20 -8.09
CA ILE A 44 -3.24 4.14 -7.57
C ILE A 44 -4.07 5.25 -8.20
N TRP A 45 -3.53 6.46 -8.22
CA TRP A 45 -4.25 7.60 -8.76
C TRP A 45 -4.54 7.42 -10.24
N ASP A 46 -3.55 6.91 -10.97
CA ASP A 46 -3.69 6.70 -12.41
C ASP A 46 -4.48 5.47 -12.76
N GLU A 47 -4.79 4.64 -11.78
CA GLU A 47 -5.48 3.37 -12.00
C GLU A 47 -4.69 2.50 -12.97
N HIS A 48 -3.43 2.29 -12.61
CA HIS A 48 -2.50 1.55 -13.45
C HIS A 48 -1.88 0.43 -12.65
N SER A 49 -1.68 -0.71 -13.29
CA SER A 49 -1.08 -1.85 -12.61
C SER A 49 0.35 -1.56 -12.18
N VAL A 50 0.78 -2.31 -11.20
CA VAL A 50 2.18 -2.31 -10.78
C VAL A 50 2.66 -3.75 -10.70
N THR A 51 3.96 -3.93 -10.80
CA THR A 51 4.57 -5.22 -10.56
C THR A 51 5.54 -5.10 -9.40
N PHE A 52 5.69 -6.17 -8.66
CA PHE A 52 6.66 -6.18 -7.59
C PHE A 52 6.97 -7.61 -7.18
N ARG A 53 8.02 -7.74 -6.39
CA ARG A 53 8.35 -9.00 -5.76
C ARG A 53 7.85 -8.95 -4.33
N TYR A 54 7.15 -9.96 -3.92
CA TYR A 54 6.53 -9.99 -2.61
C TYR A 54 7.06 -11.17 -1.82
N THR A 55 7.46 -10.93 -0.59
CA THR A 55 7.85 -11.97 0.33
C THR A 55 6.73 -12.13 1.33
N ASP A 56 6.05 -13.27 1.31
CA ASP A 56 4.91 -13.45 2.21
C ASP A 56 5.39 -13.77 3.61
N LEU A 57 4.44 -13.94 4.51
CA LEU A 57 4.77 -14.14 5.91
C LEU A 57 5.46 -15.47 6.18
N LYS A 58 5.41 -16.38 5.24
CA LYS A 58 6.09 -17.65 5.34
C LYS A 58 7.45 -17.62 4.67
N GLY A 59 7.86 -16.47 4.17
CA GLY A 59 9.15 -16.32 3.53
C GLY A 59 9.20 -16.69 2.07
N ARG A 60 8.06 -16.99 1.46
CA ARG A 60 8.05 -17.32 0.04
C ARG A 60 8.06 -16.06 -0.79
N VAL A 61 8.86 -16.07 -1.83
CA VAL A 61 9.04 -14.91 -2.69
C VAL A 61 8.34 -15.17 -4.01
N THR A 62 7.47 -14.28 -4.42
CA THR A 62 6.75 -14.43 -5.68
C THR A 62 6.69 -13.09 -6.40
N GLU A 63 6.61 -13.17 -7.72
CA GLU A 63 6.38 -11.98 -8.53
C GLU A 63 4.89 -11.77 -8.68
N ARG A 64 4.47 -10.53 -8.58
CA ARG A 64 3.05 -10.20 -8.65
C ARG A 64 2.80 -9.05 -9.58
N GLU A 65 1.71 -9.12 -10.30
CA GLU A 65 1.15 -7.95 -10.96
C GLU A 65 -0.18 -7.67 -10.31
N VAL A 66 -0.39 -6.41 -9.92
CA VAL A 66 -1.50 -6.04 -9.05
C VAL A 66 -2.08 -4.73 -9.54
N TRP A 67 -3.40 -4.62 -9.46
CA TRP A 67 -4.07 -3.35 -9.62
C TRP A 67 -4.14 -2.72 -8.23
N PRO A 68 -3.34 -1.69 -7.95
CA PRO A 68 -3.33 -1.11 -6.61
C PRO A 68 -4.54 -0.22 -6.42
N LEU A 69 -5.31 -0.49 -5.37
CA LEU A 69 -6.58 0.19 -5.19
C LEU A 69 -6.54 1.23 -4.09
N ALA A 70 -5.90 0.94 -2.99
CA ALA A 70 -5.87 1.84 -1.85
C ALA A 70 -4.81 1.40 -0.87
N MET A 71 -4.36 2.33 -0.04
CA MET A 71 -3.46 2.00 1.05
C MET A 71 -4.12 2.34 2.36
N SER A 72 -3.88 1.55 3.36
CA SER A 72 -4.41 1.81 4.68
C SER A 72 -3.33 1.59 5.73
N TYR A 73 -3.47 2.31 6.82
CA TYR A 73 -2.54 2.23 7.92
C TYR A 73 -3.29 1.70 9.11
N GLY A 74 -2.91 0.55 9.61
CA GLY A 74 -3.57 -0.02 10.76
C GLY A 74 -2.57 -0.72 11.63
N GLU A 75 -2.66 -0.50 12.92
CA GLU A 75 -1.81 -1.16 13.90
C GLU A 75 -0.34 -1.01 13.55
N GLY A 76 0.01 0.17 13.05
CA GLY A 76 1.39 0.45 12.75
C GLY A 76 1.91 -0.14 11.47
N ASN A 77 1.07 -0.79 10.70
CA ASN A 77 1.49 -1.39 9.44
C ASN A 77 0.81 -0.71 8.28
N LEU A 78 1.58 -0.47 7.24
CA LEU A 78 1.03 0.08 6.01
C LEU A 78 0.68 -1.08 5.09
N MET A 79 -0.56 -1.10 4.63
CA MET A 79 -1.06 -2.18 3.81
C MET A 79 -1.52 -1.65 2.48
N LEU A 80 -1.33 -2.44 1.45
CA LEU A 80 -1.84 -2.14 0.12
C LEU A 80 -3.01 -3.07 -0.17
N LEU A 81 -4.16 -2.49 -0.49
CA LEU A 81 -5.27 -3.27 -1.02
C LEU A 81 -5.13 -3.30 -2.52
N GLY A 82 -5.11 -4.48 -3.10
CA GLY A 82 -5.00 -4.61 -4.53
C GLY A 82 -5.78 -5.79 -5.05
N HIS A 83 -6.02 -5.78 -6.34
CA HIS A 83 -6.56 -6.92 -7.03
C HIS A 83 -5.41 -7.62 -7.70
N CYS A 84 -5.09 -8.80 -7.23
CA CYS A 84 -3.94 -9.55 -7.74
C CYS A 84 -4.32 -10.16 -9.08
N ARG A 85 -3.59 -9.78 -10.13
CA ARG A 85 -3.91 -10.28 -11.47
C ARG A 85 -3.49 -11.73 -11.65
N THR A 86 -2.51 -12.15 -10.89
CA THR A 86 -2.05 -13.54 -10.96
C THR A 86 -3.07 -14.49 -10.38
N ARG A 87 -3.63 -14.13 -9.23
CA ARG A 87 -4.60 -15.00 -8.55
C ARG A 87 -6.02 -14.62 -8.84
N LEU A 88 -6.25 -13.48 -9.44
CA LEU A 88 -7.57 -12.97 -9.80
C LEU A 88 -8.46 -12.79 -8.58
N ASP A 89 -7.89 -12.30 -7.49
CA ASP A 89 -8.66 -12.03 -6.30
C ASP A 89 -8.10 -10.81 -5.59
N TYR A 90 -8.84 -10.34 -4.59
CA TYR A 90 -8.42 -9.22 -3.79
C TYR A 90 -7.43 -9.70 -2.74
N ARG A 91 -6.40 -8.88 -2.51
CA ARG A 91 -5.39 -9.20 -1.53
C ARG A 91 -4.95 -7.96 -0.80
N MET A 92 -4.56 -8.15 0.46
CA MET A 92 -3.92 -7.11 1.23
C MET A 92 -2.45 -7.47 1.34
N PHE A 93 -1.59 -6.54 0.97
CA PHE A 93 -0.16 -6.77 1.00
C PHE A 93 0.48 -5.87 2.05
N HIS A 94 1.41 -6.41 2.81
CA HIS A 94 2.24 -5.58 3.69
C HIS A 94 3.22 -4.82 2.82
N VAL A 95 3.17 -3.51 2.88
CA VAL A 95 4.02 -2.71 2.00
C VAL A 95 5.49 -2.95 2.31
N SER A 96 5.82 -3.24 3.56
CA SER A 96 7.19 -3.52 3.94
C SER A 96 7.75 -4.80 3.32
N GLN A 97 6.89 -5.64 2.78
CA GLN A 97 7.30 -6.89 2.16
C GLN A 97 7.40 -6.78 0.65
N ILE A 98 7.22 -5.60 0.11
CA ILE A 98 7.25 -5.36 -1.33
C ILE A 98 8.62 -4.86 -1.73
N GLU A 99 9.17 -5.41 -2.81
CA GLU A 99 10.44 -5.00 -3.38
C GLU A 99 10.31 -4.85 -4.88
N ASP A 100 11.20 -4.08 -5.46
CA ASP A 100 11.30 -3.93 -6.91
C ASP A 100 9.99 -3.49 -7.54
N LEU A 101 9.42 -2.46 -6.97
CA LEU A 101 8.16 -1.91 -7.47
C LEU A 101 8.37 -1.20 -8.79
N ALA A 102 7.53 -1.49 -9.76
CA ALA A 102 7.56 -0.85 -11.06
C ALA A 102 6.15 -0.76 -11.62
N ARG A 103 5.95 0.13 -12.56
CA ARG A 103 4.67 0.20 -13.26
C ARG A 103 4.52 -1.03 -14.13
N GLY A 104 3.33 -1.59 -14.13
CA GLY A 104 3.04 -2.71 -14.99
C GLY A 104 2.60 -2.26 -16.37
N THR A 105 1.84 -3.10 -17.05
CA THR A 105 1.49 -2.85 -18.43
C THR A 105 0.01 -2.58 -18.64
N GLU A 106 -0.80 -2.63 -17.60
CA GLU A 106 -2.25 -2.50 -17.74
C GLU A 106 -2.78 -1.27 -17.06
N SER A 107 -3.81 -0.69 -17.65
CA SER A 107 -4.60 0.33 -16.97
C SER A 107 -5.92 -0.31 -16.60
N PHE A 108 -6.42 -0.01 -15.42
CA PHE A 108 -7.75 -0.47 -15.05
C PHE A 108 -8.72 0.70 -14.85
N ARG A 109 -8.37 1.83 -15.41
CA ARG A 109 -9.24 3.00 -15.36
C ARG A 109 -10.51 2.73 -16.17
N PRO A 110 -11.65 3.05 -15.65
CA PRO A 110 -11.93 3.78 -14.42
C PRO A 110 -12.52 2.88 -13.34
N LYS A 111 -11.93 1.77 -13.07
CA LYS A 111 -12.54 0.73 -12.26
C LYS A 111 -12.22 0.81 -10.77
N ARG A 112 -11.34 1.72 -10.37
CA ARG A 112 -10.86 1.71 -9.00
C ARG A 112 -11.97 1.80 -7.96
N VAL A 113 -12.87 2.77 -8.14
CA VAL A 113 -13.93 2.97 -7.16
C VAL A 113 -14.85 1.76 -7.10
N ALA A 114 -15.20 1.23 -8.28
CA ALA A 114 -16.07 0.06 -8.32
C ALA A 114 -15.42 -1.14 -7.66
N LEU A 115 -14.12 -1.32 -7.87
CA LEU A 115 -13.43 -2.47 -7.29
C LEU A 115 -13.31 -2.33 -5.79
N VAL A 116 -13.05 -1.13 -5.29
CA VAL A 116 -12.99 -0.93 -3.85
C VAL A 116 -14.36 -1.22 -3.23
N ARG A 117 -15.41 -0.77 -3.90
CA ARG A 117 -16.76 -1.02 -3.40
C ARG A 117 -17.08 -2.50 -3.40
N GLU A 118 -16.69 -3.20 -4.44
CA GLU A 118 -16.91 -4.63 -4.51
C GLU A 118 -16.17 -5.35 -3.39
N PHE A 119 -14.94 -4.97 -3.15
CA PHE A 119 -14.18 -5.56 -2.06
C PHE A 119 -14.90 -5.36 -0.73
N ALA A 120 -15.40 -4.15 -0.49
CA ALA A 120 -16.06 -3.86 0.77
C ALA A 120 -17.34 -4.68 0.95
N GLN A 121 -18.01 -4.98 -0.15
CA GLN A 121 -19.25 -5.72 -0.08
C GLN A 121 -19.06 -7.22 0.05
N THR A 122 -18.03 -7.74 -0.59
CA THR A 122 -17.83 -9.18 -0.58
C THR A 122 -17.03 -9.65 0.60
N ARG A 123 -16.26 -8.75 1.21
CA ARG A 123 -15.45 -9.15 2.32
C ARG A 123 -16.30 -9.28 3.56
N PRO A 124 -16.17 -10.34 4.31
CA PRO A 124 -16.92 -10.44 5.56
C PRO A 124 -16.44 -9.36 6.51
N ALA A 125 -17.10 -9.23 7.61
CA ALA A 125 -16.71 -8.25 8.59
C ALA A 125 -15.23 -8.30 8.78
N PRO A 126 -14.62 -7.19 9.02
CA PRO A 126 -13.18 -7.12 9.06
C PRO A 126 -12.61 -8.18 9.92
N ASP A 127 -11.67 -8.84 9.37
CA ASP A 127 -11.02 -9.85 10.08
C ASP A 127 -10.12 -9.24 11.04
N ARG A 128 -10.41 -9.40 12.28
CA ARG A 128 -9.65 -8.82 13.22
C ARG A 128 -8.63 -9.66 13.63
N ARG A 129 -8.39 -10.73 13.14
CA ARG A 129 -7.38 -11.51 13.60
C ARG A 129 -6.27 -11.49 12.86
#